data_4b9c56b2e4c197e97cbb1ab1d5569562
#
_entry.id   4b9c56b2e4c197e97cbb1ab1d5569562
#
_cell.length_a   1.000
_cell.length_b   1.000
_cell.length_c   1.000
_cell.angle_alpha   90.00
_cell.angle_beta   90.00
_cell.angle_gamma   90.00
#
_symmetry.space_group_name_H-M   'P 1'
#
loop_
_entity.id
_entity.type
_entity.pdbx_description
1 polymer ?
#
loop_
_entity_poly.entity_id
_entity_poly.type
_entity_poly.pdbx_seq_one_letter_code
_entity_poly.pdbx_strand_id
1 'polypeptide(L)'
;MMNGCDHQPVQRNLSQAIRVANELYPDINFVHSSFDDYVKAVEAALPEELSTVQGELTSQETDGWYTLANTSSARIYLKQAFQENSNLLEQVVEPLTVITGGHNHKDQLTYAWKTLLQNAPHDSICGCSVDEVHREMETRFAKVNQVGEFVKGNLLGEWKQKLDSRQAESDLLFTVVNTGLHDKVDTVSVDVTFATCDFKEAHPTEAYRRMAELTIPDLIVKDLDGRPVEAKIEDLGAHFQYDLPKDRFRQIGRAHV
;
A
#
# COMPACT_ATOMS: atom_id res chain seq x y z
N MET A 1 -12.30 -34.55 11.62
CA MET A 1 -13.06 -33.77 12.63
C MET A 1 -12.10 -32.92 13.40
N MET A 2 -12.30 -31.62 13.42
CA MET A 2 -11.55 -30.69 14.25
C MET A 2 -12.07 -30.75 15.68
N ASN A 3 -11.18 -30.80 16.68
CA ASN A 3 -11.55 -30.74 18.08
C ASN A 3 -10.98 -29.47 18.72
N GLY A 4 -11.85 -28.60 19.17
CA GLY A 4 -11.52 -27.33 19.78
C GLY A 4 -12.52 -26.25 19.40
N CYS A 5 -12.43 -25.14 20.10
CA CYS A 5 -13.27 -23.97 19.89
C CYS A 5 -12.47 -22.72 20.30
N ASP A 6 -12.84 -21.58 19.75
CA ASP A 6 -12.29 -20.29 20.18
C ASP A 6 -12.54 -20.06 21.68
N HIS A 7 -11.60 -19.40 22.35
CA HIS A 7 -11.62 -19.12 23.79
C HIS A 7 -11.66 -20.36 24.72
N GLN A 8 -11.38 -21.56 24.20
CA GLN A 8 -11.31 -22.75 25.02
C GLN A 8 -9.87 -23.17 25.32
N PRO A 9 -9.59 -23.61 26.56
CA PRO A 9 -8.27 -24.14 26.90
C PRO A 9 -7.99 -25.47 26.19
N VAL A 10 -6.72 -25.81 26.08
CA VAL A 10 -6.29 -27.10 25.55
C VAL A 10 -6.91 -28.25 26.35
N GLN A 11 -7.49 -29.22 25.68
CA GLN A 11 -8.09 -30.40 26.32
C GLN A 11 -6.99 -31.30 26.91
N ARG A 12 -6.93 -31.36 28.24
CA ARG A 12 -5.87 -32.09 28.96
C ARG A 12 -5.97 -33.60 28.87
N ASN A 13 -7.18 -34.14 28.69
CA ASN A 13 -7.45 -35.58 28.62
C ASN A 13 -7.70 -36.05 27.18
N LEU A 14 -7.19 -35.37 26.17
CA LEU A 14 -7.40 -35.68 24.75
C LEU A 14 -7.02 -37.14 24.43
N SER A 15 -5.87 -37.61 24.89
CA SER A 15 -5.44 -39.01 24.66
C SER A 15 -6.40 -40.06 25.23
N GLN A 16 -7.00 -39.77 26.40
CA GLN A 16 -8.01 -40.62 26.99
C GLN A 16 -9.31 -40.55 26.19
N ALA A 17 -9.72 -39.37 25.76
CA ALA A 17 -10.93 -39.20 24.94
C ALA A 17 -10.83 -39.96 23.62
N ILE A 18 -9.67 -39.90 22.93
CA ILE A 18 -9.41 -40.66 21.70
C ILE A 18 -9.51 -42.19 21.95
N ARG A 19 -8.91 -42.67 23.02
CA ARG A 19 -8.99 -44.10 23.37
C ARG A 19 -10.44 -44.56 23.58
N VAL A 20 -11.20 -43.80 24.37
CA VAL A 20 -12.60 -44.11 24.65
C VAL A 20 -13.45 -44.04 23.36
N ALA A 21 -13.19 -43.05 22.51
CA ALA A 21 -13.86 -42.92 21.23
C ALA A 21 -13.61 -44.13 20.32
N ASN A 22 -12.38 -44.64 20.24
CA ASN A 22 -12.04 -45.83 19.47
C ASN A 22 -12.66 -47.12 20.06
N GLU A 23 -12.85 -47.18 21.39
CA GLU A 23 -13.57 -48.30 22.04
C GLU A 23 -15.08 -48.26 21.74
N LEU A 24 -15.69 -47.09 21.76
CA LEU A 24 -17.12 -46.89 21.53
C LEU A 24 -17.54 -46.99 20.06
N TYR A 25 -16.64 -46.63 19.14
CA TYR A 25 -16.92 -46.62 17.71
C TYR A 25 -15.88 -47.45 16.95
N PRO A 26 -15.97 -48.77 16.98
CA PRO A 26 -14.96 -49.68 16.42
C PRO A 26 -14.81 -49.57 14.89
N ASP A 27 -15.80 -49.01 14.21
CA ASP A 27 -15.78 -48.82 12.76
C ASP A 27 -15.12 -47.51 12.35
N ILE A 28 -14.71 -46.65 13.32
CA ILE A 28 -14.09 -45.38 13.11
C ILE A 28 -12.72 -45.33 13.81
N ASN A 29 -11.68 -44.92 13.10
CA ASN A 29 -10.36 -44.75 13.69
C ASN A 29 -10.11 -43.29 14.05
N PHE A 30 -10.15 -42.95 15.33
CA PHE A 30 -9.84 -41.65 15.85
C PHE A 30 -8.33 -41.55 16.14
N VAL A 31 -7.66 -40.62 15.50
CA VAL A 31 -6.22 -40.37 15.66
C VAL A 31 -5.94 -38.91 15.94
N HIS A 32 -4.93 -38.66 16.77
CA HIS A 32 -4.38 -37.30 16.91
C HIS A 32 -3.42 -37.07 15.74
N SER A 33 -3.64 -36.03 14.94
CA SER A 33 -2.93 -35.79 13.70
C SER A 33 -2.40 -34.38 13.61
N SER A 34 -1.55 -34.11 12.65
CA SER A 34 -1.12 -32.80 12.21
C SER A 34 -1.94 -32.28 11.03
N PHE A 35 -1.86 -30.99 10.71
CA PHE A 35 -2.46 -30.44 9.48
C PHE A 35 -1.86 -31.06 8.23
N ASP A 36 -0.56 -31.34 8.21
CA ASP A 36 0.12 -31.95 7.07
C ASP A 36 -0.42 -33.38 6.79
N ASP A 37 -0.61 -34.16 7.83
CA ASP A 37 -1.15 -35.52 7.68
C ASP A 37 -2.63 -35.49 7.28
N TYR A 38 -3.39 -34.53 7.82
CA TYR A 38 -4.78 -34.30 7.43
C TYR A 38 -4.90 -33.94 5.95
N VAL A 39 -4.08 -32.98 5.48
CA VAL A 39 -4.07 -32.53 4.07
C VAL A 39 -3.73 -33.71 3.15
N LYS A 40 -2.67 -34.49 3.46
CA LYS A 40 -2.30 -35.69 2.67
C LYS A 40 -3.42 -36.70 2.61
N ALA A 41 -4.14 -36.93 3.72
CA ALA A 41 -5.26 -37.86 3.75
C ALA A 41 -6.44 -37.35 2.91
N VAL A 42 -6.71 -36.06 2.94
CA VAL A 42 -7.75 -35.41 2.10
C VAL A 42 -7.36 -35.50 0.63
N GLU A 43 -6.14 -35.15 0.26
CA GLU A 43 -5.64 -35.22 -1.12
C GLU A 43 -5.74 -36.64 -1.69
N ALA A 44 -5.42 -37.66 -0.88
CA ALA A 44 -5.52 -39.06 -1.29
C ALA A 44 -6.98 -39.56 -1.46
N ALA A 45 -7.94 -38.84 -0.88
CA ALA A 45 -9.37 -39.20 -0.93
C ALA A 45 -10.19 -38.23 -1.81
N LEU A 46 -9.55 -37.32 -2.52
CA LEU A 46 -10.27 -36.40 -3.41
C LEU A 46 -10.99 -37.16 -4.53
N PRO A 47 -12.24 -36.82 -4.82
CA PRO A 47 -12.95 -37.36 -6.00
C PRO A 47 -12.34 -36.77 -7.28
N GLU A 48 -12.52 -37.45 -8.41
CA GLU A 48 -12.06 -36.97 -9.73
C GLU A 48 -12.70 -35.63 -10.12
N GLU A 49 -13.96 -35.43 -9.70
CA GLU A 49 -14.68 -34.19 -9.96
C GLU A 49 -14.93 -33.42 -8.66
N LEU A 50 -14.47 -32.18 -8.62
CA LEU A 50 -14.73 -31.24 -7.54
C LEU A 50 -15.71 -30.17 -8.00
N SER A 51 -16.64 -29.79 -7.14
CA SER A 51 -17.48 -28.61 -7.38
C SER A 51 -16.64 -27.34 -7.37
N THR A 52 -16.91 -26.44 -8.31
CA THR A 52 -16.21 -25.18 -8.45
C THR A 52 -17.10 -24.03 -7.97
N VAL A 53 -16.56 -23.18 -7.11
CA VAL A 53 -17.18 -21.92 -6.72
C VAL A 53 -16.52 -20.80 -7.54
N GLN A 54 -17.34 -19.96 -8.18
CA GLN A 54 -16.87 -18.80 -8.93
C GLN A 54 -17.20 -17.52 -8.17
N GLY A 55 -16.25 -16.60 -8.15
CA GLY A 55 -16.37 -15.32 -7.47
C GLY A 55 -15.80 -15.32 -6.07
N GLU A 56 -16.14 -14.31 -5.32
CA GLU A 56 -15.67 -14.11 -3.96
C GLU A 56 -16.33 -15.10 -2.98
N LEU A 57 -15.55 -15.70 -2.09
CA LEU A 57 -16.05 -16.63 -1.08
C LEU A 57 -16.70 -15.87 0.10
N THR A 58 -17.85 -15.29 -0.16
CA THR A 58 -18.65 -14.52 0.82
C THR A 58 -19.86 -15.30 1.32
N SER A 59 -19.72 -16.61 1.48
CA SER A 59 -20.86 -17.50 1.84
C SER A 59 -21.71 -16.93 2.97
N GLN A 60 -23.02 -16.83 2.70
CA GLN A 60 -24.08 -16.44 3.64
C GLN A 60 -25.02 -17.65 3.93
N GLU A 61 -24.53 -18.86 3.75
CA GLU A 61 -25.31 -20.09 3.87
C GLU A 61 -25.76 -20.38 5.30
N THR A 62 -25.14 -19.74 6.28
CA THR A 62 -25.57 -19.77 7.67
C THR A 62 -26.57 -18.65 7.93
N ASP A 63 -27.22 -18.67 9.07
CA ASP A 63 -28.09 -17.58 9.58
C ASP A 63 -27.35 -16.27 9.88
N GLY A 64 -26.08 -16.15 9.47
CA GLY A 64 -25.23 -14.98 9.67
C GLY A 64 -24.53 -14.92 11.02
N TRP A 65 -24.75 -15.87 11.89
CA TRP A 65 -24.18 -15.87 13.25
C TRP A 65 -22.66 -15.98 13.31
N TYR A 66 -22.06 -16.59 12.29
CA TYR A 66 -20.63 -16.87 12.29
C TYR A 66 -19.90 -16.35 11.04
N THR A 67 -20.56 -15.54 10.22
CA THR A 67 -19.94 -14.99 9.01
C THR A 67 -19.47 -13.56 9.23
N LEU A 68 -18.27 -13.24 8.78
CA LEU A 68 -17.70 -11.88 8.81
C LEU A 68 -17.96 -11.09 7.52
N ALA A 69 -18.69 -11.65 6.56
CA ALA A 69 -18.93 -11.04 5.26
C ALA A 69 -19.58 -9.65 5.37
N ASN A 70 -20.52 -9.46 6.28
CA ASN A 70 -21.22 -8.18 6.49
C ASN A 70 -20.33 -7.11 7.15
N THR A 71 -19.18 -7.48 7.69
CA THR A 71 -18.25 -6.52 8.31
C THR A 71 -17.47 -5.71 7.28
N SER A 72 -17.51 -6.09 6.01
CA SER A 72 -16.86 -5.35 4.92
C SER A 72 -17.33 -3.90 4.82
N SER A 73 -18.58 -3.59 5.19
CA SER A 73 -19.13 -2.24 5.20
C SER A 73 -18.88 -1.47 6.50
N ALA A 74 -18.46 -2.14 7.57
CA ALA A 74 -18.20 -1.49 8.84
C ALA A 74 -16.86 -0.72 8.78
N ARG A 75 -16.85 0.57 9.16
CA ARG A 75 -15.64 1.42 9.19
C ARG A 75 -14.83 1.29 7.89
N ILE A 76 -15.48 1.51 6.76
CA ILE A 76 -14.91 1.30 5.42
C ILE A 76 -13.59 2.05 5.20
N TYR A 77 -13.40 3.18 5.86
CA TYR A 77 -12.17 3.96 5.81
C TYR A 77 -10.93 3.16 6.27
N LEU A 78 -11.09 2.20 7.20
CA LEU A 78 -9.99 1.31 7.61
C LEU A 78 -9.60 0.35 6.49
N LYS A 79 -10.59 -0.21 5.75
CA LYS A 79 -10.35 -1.09 4.61
C LYS A 79 -9.68 -0.33 3.48
N GLN A 80 -10.15 0.90 3.21
CA GLN A 80 -9.55 1.78 2.21
C GLN A 80 -8.09 2.10 2.56
N ALA A 81 -7.83 2.54 3.80
CA ALA A 81 -6.48 2.82 4.26
C ALA A 81 -5.57 1.59 4.24
N PHE A 82 -6.09 0.40 4.57
CA PHE A 82 -5.34 -0.84 4.47
C PHE A 82 -4.95 -1.14 3.03
N GLN A 83 -5.91 -1.04 2.10
CA GLN A 83 -5.69 -1.28 0.68
C GLN A 83 -4.72 -0.27 0.07
N GLU A 84 -4.86 1.03 0.38
CA GLU A 84 -3.97 2.09 -0.09
C GLU A 84 -2.53 1.83 0.34
N ASN A 85 -2.31 1.48 1.61
CA ASN A 85 -0.98 1.17 2.12
C ASN A 85 -0.41 -0.14 1.55
N SER A 86 -1.24 -1.18 1.38
CA SER A 86 -0.84 -2.42 0.70
C SER A 86 -0.39 -2.14 -0.73
N ASN A 87 -1.19 -1.38 -1.48
CA ASN A 87 -0.88 -1.01 -2.85
C ASN A 87 0.42 -0.19 -2.94
N LEU A 88 0.62 0.76 -2.03
CA LEU A 88 1.85 1.54 -1.98
C LEU A 88 3.08 0.62 -1.81
N LEU A 89 3.03 -0.31 -0.88
CA LEU A 89 4.18 -1.19 -0.62
C LEU A 89 4.36 -2.22 -1.75
N GLU A 90 3.33 -2.97 -2.08
CA GLU A 90 3.38 -4.12 -2.99
C GLU A 90 3.48 -3.72 -4.46
N GLN A 91 2.67 -2.73 -4.88
CA GLN A 91 2.56 -2.38 -6.29
C GLN A 91 3.48 -1.23 -6.72
N VAL A 92 4.02 -0.46 -5.78
CA VAL A 92 4.86 0.69 -6.09
C VAL A 92 6.26 0.53 -5.53
N VAL A 93 6.41 0.43 -4.21
CA VAL A 93 7.72 0.52 -3.56
C VAL A 93 8.57 -0.72 -3.84
N GLU A 94 8.03 -1.92 -3.63
CA GLU A 94 8.78 -3.16 -3.90
C GLU A 94 9.20 -3.30 -5.37
N PRO A 95 8.33 -3.09 -6.37
CA PRO A 95 8.75 -3.07 -7.76
C PRO A 95 9.82 -2.01 -8.06
N LEU A 96 9.71 -0.82 -7.48
CA LEU A 96 10.72 0.21 -7.64
C LEU A 96 12.10 -0.22 -7.12
N THR A 97 12.18 -0.99 -6.04
CA THR A 97 13.48 -1.51 -5.55
C THR A 97 14.18 -2.36 -6.60
N VAL A 98 13.41 -3.11 -7.38
CA VAL A 98 13.93 -3.96 -8.47
C VAL A 98 14.28 -3.13 -9.70
N ILE A 99 13.36 -2.26 -10.15
CA ILE A 99 13.52 -1.45 -11.36
C ILE A 99 14.72 -0.50 -11.24
N THR A 100 14.86 0.17 -10.12
CA THR A 100 15.92 1.17 -9.92
C THR A 100 17.27 0.56 -9.59
N GLY A 101 17.31 -0.71 -9.13
CA GLY A 101 18.51 -1.33 -8.58
C GLY A 101 19.11 -0.50 -7.43
N GLY A 102 18.26 0.21 -6.70
CA GLY A 102 18.63 1.14 -5.64
C GLY A 102 19.13 0.47 -4.37
N HIS A 103 19.35 1.27 -3.34
CA HIS A 103 19.79 0.76 -2.04
C HIS A 103 18.78 -0.21 -1.43
N ASN A 104 19.29 -1.13 -0.64
CA ASN A 104 18.46 -2.10 0.06
C ASN A 104 17.67 -1.43 1.20
N HIS A 105 16.38 -1.23 1.00
CA HIS A 105 15.44 -0.70 1.99
C HIS A 105 14.71 -1.81 2.76
N LYS A 106 15.30 -3.00 2.85
CA LYS A 106 14.68 -4.19 3.46
C LYS A 106 14.17 -3.94 4.88
N ASP A 107 14.92 -3.22 5.69
CA ASP A 107 14.54 -2.98 7.10
C ASP A 107 13.34 -2.04 7.20
N GLN A 108 13.31 -0.98 6.39
CA GLN A 108 12.19 -0.05 6.29
C GLN A 108 10.92 -0.76 5.79
N LEU A 109 11.05 -1.56 4.73
CA LEU A 109 9.94 -2.35 4.18
C LEU A 109 9.45 -3.40 5.18
N THR A 110 10.36 -4.08 5.87
CA THR A 110 10.00 -5.04 6.92
C THR A 110 9.23 -4.34 8.06
N TYR A 111 9.67 -3.15 8.47
CA TYR A 111 8.97 -2.36 9.47
C TYR A 111 7.59 -1.94 8.99
N ALA A 112 7.48 -1.44 7.75
CA ALA A 112 6.21 -1.01 7.16
C ALA A 112 5.22 -2.18 7.09
N TRP A 113 5.62 -3.33 6.55
CA TRP A 113 4.78 -4.53 6.48
C TRP A 113 4.36 -5.03 7.85
N LYS A 114 5.27 -5.14 8.81
CA LYS A 114 4.92 -5.55 10.18
C LYS A 114 3.92 -4.60 10.81
N THR A 115 4.08 -3.29 10.60
CA THR A 115 3.17 -2.27 11.14
C THR A 115 1.79 -2.35 10.46
N LEU A 116 1.75 -2.55 9.14
CA LEU A 116 0.50 -2.72 8.39
C LEU A 116 -0.26 -3.97 8.86
N LEU A 117 0.44 -5.09 8.97
CA LEU A 117 -0.15 -6.37 9.37
C LEU A 117 -0.69 -6.39 10.80
N GLN A 118 -0.23 -5.49 11.68
CA GLN A 118 -0.85 -5.30 13.00
C GLN A 118 -2.30 -4.78 12.92
N ASN A 119 -2.72 -4.24 11.78
CA ASN A 119 -4.08 -3.81 11.54
C ASN A 119 -4.96 -4.90 10.88
N ALA A 120 -4.36 -6.03 10.48
CA ALA A 120 -5.04 -7.12 9.80
C ALA A 120 -5.82 -8.10 10.67
N PRO A 121 -5.57 -8.26 12.01
CA PRO A 121 -6.40 -9.15 12.82
C PRO A 121 -7.88 -8.85 12.62
N HIS A 122 -8.70 -9.91 12.57
CA HIS A 122 -10.09 -9.80 12.14
C HIS A 122 -10.91 -8.81 12.97
N ASP A 123 -10.73 -8.75 14.29
CA ASP A 123 -11.44 -7.79 15.14
C ASP A 123 -11.06 -6.33 14.84
N SER A 124 -9.81 -6.10 14.40
CA SER A 124 -9.33 -4.78 14.02
C SER A 124 -9.86 -4.38 12.65
N ILE A 125 -9.57 -5.15 11.60
CA ILE A 125 -9.94 -4.78 10.23
C ILE A 125 -11.46 -4.90 9.98
N CYS A 126 -12.16 -5.81 10.67
CA CYS A 126 -13.61 -5.89 10.62
C CYS A 126 -14.31 -4.69 11.27
N GLY A 127 -13.61 -3.94 12.13
CA GLY A 127 -14.16 -2.74 12.73
C GLY A 127 -15.04 -2.96 13.97
N CYS A 128 -14.94 -4.13 14.62
CA CYS A 128 -15.74 -4.48 15.80
C CYS A 128 -15.02 -4.25 17.13
N SER A 129 -13.74 -3.88 17.11
CA SER A 129 -12.99 -3.49 18.30
C SER A 129 -13.47 -2.14 18.88
N VAL A 130 -12.94 -1.77 20.04
CA VAL A 130 -13.21 -0.45 20.65
C VAL A 130 -12.55 0.68 19.86
N ASP A 131 -13.05 1.90 20.01
CA ASP A 131 -12.59 3.06 19.24
C ASP A 131 -11.11 3.37 19.42
N GLU A 132 -10.53 3.09 20.59
CA GLU A 132 -9.10 3.24 20.87
C GLU A 132 -8.24 2.40 19.93
N VAL A 133 -8.66 1.17 19.67
CA VAL A 133 -7.96 0.28 18.72
C VAL A 133 -8.01 0.87 17.31
N HIS A 134 -9.15 1.38 16.88
CA HIS A 134 -9.30 1.96 15.55
C HIS A 134 -8.49 3.25 15.38
N ARG A 135 -8.40 4.11 16.40
CA ARG A 135 -7.51 5.27 16.40
C ARG A 135 -6.02 4.89 16.28
N GLU A 136 -5.62 3.81 16.97
CA GLU A 136 -4.26 3.29 16.81
C GLU A 136 -4.02 2.71 15.42
N MET A 137 -5.02 2.09 14.80
CA MET A 137 -4.92 1.62 13.41
C MET A 137 -4.67 2.77 12.44
N GLU A 138 -5.34 3.90 12.58
CA GLU A 138 -5.11 5.10 11.77
C GLU A 138 -3.66 5.61 11.93
N THR A 139 -3.14 5.60 13.16
CA THR A 139 -1.75 5.96 13.45
C THR A 139 -0.77 5.01 12.73
N ARG A 140 -1.04 3.71 12.73
CA ARG A 140 -0.22 2.72 12.04
C ARG A 140 -0.27 2.91 10.53
N PHE A 141 -1.44 3.16 9.95
CA PHE A 141 -1.57 3.48 8.52
C PHE A 141 -0.74 4.72 8.14
N ALA A 142 -0.81 5.78 8.93
CA ALA A 142 0.00 6.96 8.71
C ALA A 142 1.51 6.68 8.74
N LYS A 143 1.97 5.85 9.69
CA LYS A 143 3.38 5.42 9.77
C LYS A 143 3.81 4.63 8.54
N VAL A 144 2.98 3.67 8.10
CA VAL A 144 3.26 2.87 6.90
C VAL A 144 3.36 3.74 5.66
N ASN A 145 2.40 4.64 5.48
CA ASN A 145 2.39 5.58 4.37
C ASN A 145 3.66 6.44 4.34
N GLN A 146 4.04 7.04 5.48
CA GLN A 146 5.24 7.87 5.58
C GLN A 146 6.51 7.09 5.24
N VAL A 147 6.65 5.86 5.71
CA VAL A 147 7.80 5.00 5.39
C VAL A 147 7.81 4.63 3.91
N GLY A 148 6.66 4.22 3.36
CA GLY A 148 6.51 3.89 1.94
C GLY A 148 6.87 5.06 1.03
N GLU A 149 6.32 6.25 1.30
CA GLU A 149 6.62 7.48 0.56
C GLU A 149 8.10 7.89 0.67
N PHE A 150 8.70 7.76 1.87
CA PHE A 150 10.12 8.03 2.06
C PHE A 150 11.00 7.10 1.21
N VAL A 151 10.73 5.79 1.23
CA VAL A 151 11.49 4.81 0.43
C VAL A 151 11.29 5.08 -1.06
N LYS A 152 10.05 5.29 -1.50
CA LYS A 152 9.73 5.67 -2.89
C LYS A 152 10.52 6.90 -3.34
N GLY A 153 10.51 7.95 -2.52
CA GLY A 153 11.23 9.19 -2.83
C GLY A 153 12.74 8.98 -2.97
N ASN A 154 13.36 8.18 -2.10
CA ASN A 154 14.78 7.85 -2.16
C ASN A 154 15.12 7.05 -3.43
N LEU A 155 14.36 6.01 -3.73
CA LEU A 155 14.57 5.17 -4.92
C LEU A 155 14.47 5.99 -6.22
N LEU A 156 13.45 6.84 -6.32
CA LEU A 156 13.28 7.72 -7.48
C LEU A 156 14.39 8.79 -7.56
N GLY A 157 14.81 9.34 -6.42
CA GLY A 157 15.90 10.30 -6.33
C GLY A 157 17.24 9.72 -6.77
N GLU A 158 17.59 8.52 -6.31
CA GLU A 158 18.79 7.81 -6.72
C GLU A 158 18.75 7.41 -8.20
N TRP A 159 17.61 6.97 -8.68
CA TRP A 159 17.43 6.61 -10.08
C TRP A 159 17.54 7.82 -11.00
N LYS A 160 16.95 8.95 -10.62
CA LYS A 160 17.08 10.22 -11.35
C LYS A 160 18.55 10.61 -11.58
N GLN A 161 19.44 10.36 -10.61
CA GLN A 161 20.86 10.66 -10.75
C GLN A 161 21.59 9.76 -11.79
N LYS A 162 21.02 8.59 -12.09
CA LYS A 162 21.56 7.65 -13.07
C LYS A 162 21.03 7.92 -14.50
N LEU A 163 19.95 8.68 -14.62
CA LEU A 163 19.39 9.02 -15.92
C LEU A 163 20.28 10.07 -16.61
N ASP A 164 20.59 9.82 -17.88
CA ASP A 164 21.33 10.77 -18.72
C ASP A 164 20.45 11.98 -19.00
N SER A 165 20.76 13.11 -18.35
CA SER A 165 20.02 14.36 -18.52
C SER A 165 20.56 15.16 -19.70
N ARG A 166 20.34 14.68 -20.94
CA ARG A 166 20.55 15.50 -22.13
C ARG A 166 19.46 16.55 -22.27
N GLN A 167 19.57 17.56 -21.45
CA GLN A 167 18.54 18.58 -21.32
C GLN A 167 19.08 19.90 -21.89
N ALA A 168 18.28 20.60 -22.70
CA ALA A 168 18.53 22.01 -22.96
C ALA A 168 18.32 22.81 -21.66
N GLU A 169 19.07 23.87 -21.44
CA GLU A 169 18.98 24.69 -20.20
C GLU A 169 17.55 25.19 -19.89
N SER A 170 16.67 25.27 -20.89
CA SER A 170 15.29 25.73 -20.75
C SER A 170 14.26 24.61 -20.54
N ASP A 171 14.65 23.36 -20.64
CA ASP A 171 13.71 22.23 -20.61
C ASP A 171 13.60 21.63 -19.21
N LEU A 172 12.39 21.24 -18.84
CA LEU A 172 12.09 20.49 -17.64
C LEU A 172 11.81 19.03 -18.01
N LEU A 173 12.65 18.14 -17.56
CA LEU A 173 12.49 16.71 -17.81
C LEU A 173 11.82 16.01 -16.63
N PHE A 174 10.75 15.27 -16.89
CA PHE A 174 10.19 14.34 -15.93
C PHE A 174 10.09 12.93 -16.50
N THR A 175 10.17 11.94 -15.65
CA THR A 175 10.11 10.53 -16.03
C THR A 175 8.92 9.87 -15.36
N VAL A 176 8.12 9.17 -16.15
CA VAL A 176 7.00 8.37 -15.67
C VAL A 176 7.44 6.91 -15.57
N VAL A 177 7.13 6.28 -14.45
CA VAL A 177 7.46 4.87 -14.19
C VAL A 177 6.16 4.08 -14.05
N ASN A 178 5.98 3.10 -14.93
CA ASN A 178 4.94 2.10 -14.76
C ASN A 178 5.51 0.91 -13.99
N THR A 179 5.04 0.72 -12.76
CA THR A 179 5.42 -0.41 -11.90
C THR A 179 4.55 -1.65 -12.11
N GLY A 180 3.53 -1.57 -12.95
CA GLY A 180 2.63 -2.67 -13.28
C GLY A 180 3.22 -3.63 -14.32
N LEU A 181 2.57 -4.78 -14.48
CA LEU A 181 2.98 -5.84 -15.42
C LEU A 181 2.45 -5.64 -16.86
N HIS A 182 1.61 -4.65 -17.07
CA HIS A 182 0.96 -4.40 -18.36
C HIS A 182 1.10 -2.93 -18.74
N ASP A 183 1.07 -2.67 -20.06
CA ASP A 183 1.00 -1.31 -20.57
C ASP A 183 -0.24 -0.60 -20.04
N LYS A 184 -0.09 0.66 -19.66
CA LYS A 184 -1.16 1.52 -19.16
C LYS A 184 -1.26 2.78 -19.99
N VAL A 185 -2.49 3.22 -20.20
CA VAL A 185 -2.82 4.58 -20.63
C VAL A 185 -3.51 5.25 -19.45
N ASP A 186 -2.90 6.30 -18.92
CA ASP A 186 -3.39 6.98 -17.74
C ASP A 186 -2.97 8.44 -17.74
N THR A 187 -3.59 9.27 -16.93
CA THR A 187 -3.20 10.66 -16.73
C THR A 187 -2.20 10.75 -15.57
N VAL A 188 -1.06 11.35 -15.85
CA VAL A 188 0.00 11.57 -14.86
C VAL A 188 0.02 13.03 -14.44
N SER A 189 0.12 13.28 -13.12
CA SER A 189 0.25 14.62 -12.57
C SER A 189 1.67 14.83 -12.04
N VAL A 190 2.29 15.95 -12.41
CA VAL A 190 3.63 16.31 -11.95
C VAL A 190 3.66 17.75 -11.46
N ASP A 191 4.25 17.98 -10.29
CA ASP A 191 4.49 19.32 -9.75
C ASP A 191 5.84 19.84 -10.20
N VAL A 192 5.83 21.03 -10.80
CA VAL A 192 7.02 21.66 -11.36
C VAL A 192 7.27 22.98 -10.64
N THR A 193 8.49 23.16 -10.15
CA THR A 193 8.93 24.43 -9.55
C THR A 193 9.50 25.33 -10.64
N PHE A 194 8.84 26.47 -10.90
CA PHE A 194 9.25 27.43 -11.93
C PHE A 194 10.24 28.47 -11.43
N ALA A 195 10.12 28.87 -10.18
CA ALA A 195 11.00 29.84 -9.57
C ALA A 195 11.13 29.58 -8.06
N THR A 196 12.23 30.06 -7.51
CA THR A 196 12.50 30.05 -6.07
C THR A 196 13.05 31.41 -5.66
N CYS A 197 12.78 31.80 -4.42
CA CYS A 197 13.42 32.96 -3.80
C CYS A 197 13.84 32.58 -2.37
N ASP A 198 15.14 32.47 -2.16
CA ASP A 198 15.71 32.13 -0.86
C ASP A 198 15.62 33.34 0.11
N PHE A 199 15.45 33.07 1.40
CA PHE A 199 15.42 34.15 2.42
C PHE A 199 16.75 34.88 2.61
N LYS A 200 17.81 34.37 1.99
CA LYS A 200 19.07 35.10 1.85
C LYS A 200 19.03 36.22 0.80
N GLU A 201 18.12 36.10 -0.17
CA GLU A 201 17.96 37.04 -1.28
C GLU A 201 16.95 38.13 -0.97
N ALA A 202 15.91 37.81 -0.18
CA ALA A 202 14.86 38.74 0.19
C ALA A 202 14.25 38.38 1.54
N HIS A 203 13.72 39.42 2.24
CA HIS A 203 12.91 39.19 3.42
C HIS A 203 11.70 38.29 3.09
N PRO A 204 11.24 37.39 3.99
CA PRO A 204 10.15 36.43 3.70
C PRO A 204 8.90 37.02 3.06
N THR A 205 8.46 38.20 3.51
CA THR A 205 7.30 38.91 2.93
C THR A 205 7.53 39.30 1.48
N GLU A 206 8.73 39.80 1.16
CA GLU A 206 9.11 40.17 -0.19
C GLU A 206 9.34 38.97 -1.08
N ALA A 207 9.95 37.91 -0.56
CA ALA A 207 10.10 36.63 -1.26
C ALA A 207 8.74 36.03 -1.64
N TYR A 208 7.78 36.05 -0.70
CA TYR A 208 6.40 35.61 -0.99
C TYR A 208 5.76 36.48 -2.09
N ARG A 209 5.83 37.80 -1.96
CA ARG A 209 5.25 38.74 -2.94
C ARG A 209 5.81 38.50 -4.34
N ARG A 210 7.13 38.37 -4.47
CA ARG A 210 7.77 38.05 -5.75
C ARG A 210 7.29 36.76 -6.37
N MET A 211 7.14 35.70 -5.58
CA MET A 211 6.65 34.40 -6.08
C MET A 211 5.16 34.47 -6.41
N ALA A 212 4.34 35.14 -5.61
CA ALA A 212 2.89 35.25 -5.84
C ALA A 212 2.52 36.11 -7.06
N GLU A 213 3.40 37.06 -7.47
CA GLU A 213 3.21 37.90 -8.65
C GLU A 213 3.69 37.22 -9.95
N LEU A 214 4.40 36.07 -9.87
CA LEU A 214 4.87 35.36 -11.06
C LEU A 214 3.72 34.65 -11.73
N THR A 215 3.64 34.82 -13.03
CA THR A 215 2.75 34.04 -13.92
C THR A 215 3.50 32.84 -14.45
N ILE A 216 2.87 31.68 -14.45
CA ILE A 216 3.42 30.50 -15.09
C ILE A 216 3.45 30.75 -16.62
N PRO A 217 4.58 30.53 -17.29
CA PRO A 217 4.68 30.69 -18.73
C PRO A 217 3.83 29.64 -19.46
N ASP A 218 3.48 29.88 -20.69
CA ASP A 218 2.89 28.89 -21.56
C ASP A 218 3.86 27.71 -21.75
N LEU A 219 3.39 26.51 -21.39
CA LEU A 219 4.19 25.30 -21.46
C LEU A 219 3.68 24.39 -22.55
N ILE A 220 4.60 23.74 -23.24
CA ILE A 220 4.31 22.67 -24.19
C ILE A 220 4.96 21.39 -23.65
N VAL A 221 4.14 20.39 -23.34
CA VAL A 221 4.64 19.05 -22.98
C VAL A 221 4.90 18.28 -24.27
N LYS A 222 6.04 17.60 -24.33
CA LYS A 222 6.45 16.78 -25.47
C LYS A 222 6.94 15.42 -25.01
N ASP A 223 6.74 14.39 -25.82
CA ASP A 223 7.40 13.10 -25.63
C ASP A 223 8.91 13.17 -26.01
N LEU A 224 9.60 12.05 -25.85
CA LEU A 224 11.03 11.96 -26.18
C LEU A 224 11.32 12.13 -27.69
N ASP A 225 10.32 11.92 -28.55
CA ASP A 225 10.41 12.13 -30.00
C ASP A 225 10.13 13.59 -30.38
N GLY A 226 9.80 14.46 -29.41
CA GLY A 226 9.47 15.85 -29.60
C GLY A 226 8.02 16.12 -30.05
N ARG A 227 7.14 15.12 -29.99
CA ARG A 227 5.73 15.27 -30.36
C ARG A 227 4.96 15.89 -29.20
N PRO A 228 4.06 16.85 -29.47
CA PRO A 228 3.22 17.42 -28.42
C PRO A 228 2.35 16.37 -27.77
N VAL A 229 2.27 16.41 -26.43
CA VAL A 229 1.36 15.60 -25.63
C VAL A 229 0.34 16.54 -25.00
N GLU A 230 -0.94 16.15 -25.03
CA GLU A 230 -2.00 16.94 -24.40
C GLU A 230 -1.75 17.05 -22.90
N ALA A 231 -1.78 18.26 -22.39
CA ALA A 231 -1.53 18.54 -20.99
C ALA A 231 -2.40 19.70 -20.49
N LYS A 232 -2.92 19.57 -19.27
CA LYS A 232 -3.56 20.66 -18.54
C LYS A 232 -2.57 21.22 -17.52
N ILE A 233 -2.33 22.51 -17.56
CA ILE A 233 -1.43 23.22 -16.63
C ILE A 233 -2.28 23.96 -15.61
N GLU A 234 -1.98 23.79 -14.34
CA GLU A 234 -2.61 24.49 -13.22
C GLU A 234 -1.56 25.30 -12.44
N ASP A 235 -1.88 26.55 -12.16
CA ASP A 235 -1.09 27.38 -11.25
C ASP A 235 -1.48 27.08 -9.80
N LEU A 236 -0.56 26.53 -9.04
CA LEU A 236 -0.76 26.25 -7.62
C LEU A 236 -0.35 27.41 -6.72
N GLY A 237 0.26 28.48 -7.28
CA GLY A 237 0.67 29.66 -6.55
C GLY A 237 1.99 29.53 -5.81
N ALA A 238 2.25 30.48 -4.93
CA ALA A 238 3.47 30.55 -4.14
C ALA A 238 3.39 29.67 -2.88
N HIS A 239 4.35 28.78 -2.72
CA HIS A 239 4.43 27.85 -1.60
C HIS A 239 5.72 28.05 -0.80
N PHE A 240 5.60 28.03 0.53
CA PHE A 240 6.74 27.98 1.41
C PHE A 240 7.39 26.59 1.39
N GLN A 241 8.70 26.55 1.26
CA GLN A 241 9.49 25.34 1.41
C GLN A 241 10.43 25.49 2.59
N TYR A 242 10.23 24.63 3.60
CA TYR A 242 11.15 24.51 4.71
C TYR A 242 12.30 23.57 4.31
N ASP A 243 13.49 24.15 4.09
CA ASP A 243 14.66 23.40 3.61
C ASP A 243 15.93 23.99 4.26
N LEU A 244 16.22 23.50 5.45
CA LEU A 244 17.42 23.97 6.17
C LEU A 244 18.70 23.59 5.40
N PRO A 245 19.66 24.52 5.27
CA PRO A 245 19.68 25.88 5.83
C PRO A 245 19.09 26.98 4.93
N LYS A 246 18.30 26.63 3.92
CA LYS A 246 17.79 27.55 2.89
C LYS A 246 16.27 27.51 2.80
N ASP A 247 15.62 28.16 3.78
CA ASP A 247 14.18 28.36 3.67
C ASP A 247 13.86 29.28 2.49
N ARG A 248 12.82 28.94 1.73
CA ARG A 248 12.44 29.64 0.51
C ARG A 248 10.95 29.61 0.23
N PHE A 249 10.47 30.57 -0.56
CA PHE A 249 9.23 30.41 -1.32
C PHE A 249 9.52 29.93 -2.73
N ARG A 250 8.61 29.14 -3.27
CA ARG A 250 8.66 28.65 -4.65
C ARG A 250 7.30 28.82 -5.33
N GLN A 251 7.33 29.13 -6.61
CA GLN A 251 6.16 29.12 -7.47
C GLN A 251 6.01 27.74 -8.09
N ILE A 252 4.87 27.12 -7.89
CA ILE A 252 4.59 25.75 -8.34
C ILE A 252 3.46 25.77 -9.36
N GLY A 253 3.65 25.08 -10.47
CA GLY A 253 2.60 24.66 -11.36
C GLY A 253 2.46 23.14 -11.34
N ARG A 254 1.28 22.64 -11.68
CA ARG A 254 1.00 21.23 -11.87
C ARG A 254 0.60 20.96 -13.29
N ALA A 255 1.29 20.03 -13.93
CA ALA A 255 0.92 19.50 -15.22
C ALA A 255 0.18 18.17 -15.04
N HIS A 256 -0.95 18.03 -15.70
CA HIS A 256 -1.68 16.77 -15.88
C HIS A 256 -1.51 16.35 -17.35
N VAL A 257 -0.84 15.23 -17.57
CA VAL A 257 -0.41 14.73 -18.88
C VAL A 257 -0.96 13.35 -19.15
#